data_80b441ffffc4a9139a531902dfb5fe56
#
_entry.id   80b441ffffc4a9139a531902dfb5fe56
#
_cell.length_a   1.000
_cell.length_b   1.000
_cell.length_c   1.000
_cell.angle_alpha   90.00
_cell.angle_beta   90.00
_cell.angle_gamma   90.00
#
_symmetry.space_group_name_H-M   'P 1'
#
loop_
_entity.id
_entity.type
_entity.pdbx_description
1 polymer ?
#
loop_
_entity_poly.entity_id
_entity_poly.type
_entity_poly.pdbx_seq_one_letter_code
_entity_poly.pdbx_strand_id
1 'polypeptide(L)' 'MIAENERAKMLRAYSIGPRMIAYLEEIGIERLADLKGADAEVLAMRIDVALGRQHMNRLGVEALRNLIELADREA' A
#
# COMPACT_ATOMS: atom_id res chain seq x y z
N MET A 1 5.08 -11.37 4.28
CA MET A 1 5.36 -11.40 2.85
C MET A 1 4.06 -11.48 2.07
N ILE A 2 3.93 -10.65 1.05
CA ILE A 2 2.71 -10.62 0.24
C ILE A 2 2.74 -11.77 -0.76
N ALA A 3 1.70 -12.61 -0.75
CA ALA A 3 1.59 -13.71 -1.68
C ALA A 3 1.47 -13.20 -3.12
N GLU A 4 1.92 -13.99 -4.08
CA GLU A 4 1.99 -13.55 -5.47
C GLU A 4 0.64 -13.19 -6.07
N ASN A 5 -0.41 -13.93 -5.73
CA ASN A 5 -1.76 -13.61 -6.20
C ASN A 5 -2.28 -12.29 -5.62
N GLU A 6 -1.94 -11.99 -4.37
CA GLU A 6 -2.30 -10.70 -3.76
C GLU A 6 -1.49 -9.57 -4.36
N ARG A 7 -0.20 -9.81 -4.58
CA ARG A 7 0.67 -8.84 -5.23
C ARG A 7 0.13 -8.46 -6.61
N ALA A 8 -0.29 -9.43 -7.39
CA ALA A 8 -0.86 -9.18 -8.71
C ALA A 8 -2.11 -8.29 -8.64
N LYS A 9 -2.96 -8.51 -7.63
CA LYS A 9 -4.13 -7.67 -7.42
C LYS A 9 -3.74 -6.23 -7.11
N MET A 10 -2.75 -6.03 -6.23
CA MET A 10 -2.30 -4.71 -5.83
C MET A 10 -1.67 -3.94 -6.99
N LEU A 11 -0.93 -4.62 -7.85
CA LEU A 11 -0.28 -3.99 -9.00
C LEU A 11 -1.26 -3.47 -10.05
N ARG A 12 -2.54 -3.83 -9.95
CA ARG A 12 -3.57 -3.29 -10.82
C ARG A 12 -3.98 -1.88 -10.45
N ALA A 13 -3.65 -1.42 -9.25
CA ALA A 13 -3.96 -0.06 -8.83
C ALA A 13 -3.05 0.93 -9.55
N TYR A 14 -3.59 2.09 -9.89
CA TYR A 14 -2.84 3.13 -10.59
C TYR A 14 -1.66 3.61 -9.72
N SER A 15 -0.50 3.70 -10.34
CA SER A 15 0.75 4.17 -9.73
C SER A 15 1.35 3.24 -8.67
N ILE A 16 0.87 2.00 -8.57
CA ILE A 16 1.46 1.03 -7.63
C ILE A 16 2.50 0.19 -8.37
N GLY A 17 3.72 0.20 -7.85
CA GLY A 17 4.82 -0.61 -8.39
C GLY A 17 5.44 -1.50 -7.33
N PRO A 18 6.49 -2.26 -7.70
CA PRO A 18 7.13 -3.21 -6.77
C PRO A 18 7.67 -2.58 -5.49
N ARG A 19 8.13 -1.33 -5.57
CA ARG A 19 8.66 -0.64 -4.41
C ARG A 19 7.58 -0.40 -3.35
N MET A 20 6.40 0.00 -3.79
CA MET A 20 5.27 0.20 -2.86
C MET A 20 4.86 -1.12 -2.21
N ILE A 21 4.87 -2.21 -2.98
CA ILE A 21 4.58 -3.54 -2.45
C ILE A 21 5.57 -3.88 -1.33
N ALA A 22 6.85 -3.62 -1.54
CA ALA A 22 7.87 -3.87 -0.50
C ALA A 22 7.62 -3.05 0.76
N TYR A 23 7.21 -1.79 0.61
CA TYR A 23 6.89 -0.93 1.74
C TYR A 23 5.69 -1.47 2.54
N LEU A 24 4.67 -1.97 1.85
CA LEU A 24 3.51 -2.54 2.49
C LEU A 24 3.86 -3.81 3.28
N GLU A 25 4.77 -4.61 2.75
CA GLU A 25 5.28 -5.77 3.47
C GLU A 25 5.94 -5.38 4.79
N GLU A 26 6.68 -4.27 4.80
CA GLU A 26 7.35 -3.79 6.00
C GLU A 26 6.39 -3.44 7.13
N ILE A 27 5.17 -3.05 6.81
CA ILE A 27 4.17 -2.70 7.82
C ILE A 27 3.15 -3.82 8.07
N GLY A 28 3.43 -5.03 7.56
CA GLY A 28 2.63 -6.20 7.87
C GLY A 28 1.39 -6.41 7.00
N ILE A 29 1.28 -5.69 5.91
CA ILE A 29 0.18 -5.90 4.96
C ILE A 29 0.46 -7.16 4.16
N GLU A 30 -0.50 -8.07 4.08
CA GLU A 30 -0.34 -9.32 3.35
C GLU A 30 -1.36 -9.52 2.23
N ARG A 31 -2.52 -8.88 2.32
CA ARG A 31 -3.60 -9.04 1.35
C ARG A 31 -4.20 -7.69 0.99
N LEU A 32 -4.77 -7.61 -0.20
CA LEU A 32 -5.49 -6.41 -0.63
C LEU A 32 -6.61 -6.06 0.38
N ALA A 33 -7.29 -7.06 0.89
CA ALA A 33 -8.37 -6.87 1.86
C ALA A 33 -7.90 -6.16 3.14
N ASP A 34 -6.62 -6.28 3.50
CA ASP A 34 -6.07 -5.62 4.68
C ASP A 34 -6.09 -4.10 4.55
N LEU A 35 -6.22 -3.59 3.33
CA LEU A 35 -6.24 -2.15 3.07
C LEU A 35 -7.64 -1.57 2.99
N LYS A 36 -8.66 -2.41 3.08
CA LYS A 36 -10.04 -1.96 3.00
C LYS A 36 -10.36 -1.03 4.17
N GLY A 37 -10.88 0.15 3.85
CA GLY A 37 -11.20 1.16 4.85
C GLY A 37 -9.99 1.88 5.45
N ALA A 38 -8.80 1.66 4.92
CA ALA A 38 -7.59 2.28 5.46
C ALA A 38 -7.49 3.76 5.07
N ASP A 39 -6.66 4.50 5.82
CA ASP A 39 -6.36 5.90 5.56
C ASP A 39 -4.97 5.99 4.95
N ALA A 40 -4.88 6.61 3.76
CA ALA A 40 -3.62 6.69 3.02
C ALA A 40 -2.53 7.43 3.77
N GLU A 41 -2.88 8.49 4.48
CA GLU A 41 -1.88 9.27 5.23
C GLU A 41 -1.39 8.51 6.44
N VAL A 42 -2.25 7.75 7.10
CA VAL A 42 -1.85 6.89 8.21
C VAL A 42 -0.92 5.79 7.71
N LEU A 43 -1.24 5.17 6.58
CA LEU A 43 -0.36 4.16 5.99
C LEU A 43 1.01 4.75 5.63
N ALA A 44 1.02 5.94 5.03
CA ALA A 44 2.27 6.60 4.68
C ALA A 44 3.13 6.85 5.92
N MET A 45 2.51 7.29 7.01
CA MET A 45 3.22 7.52 8.27
C MET A 45 3.78 6.21 8.83
N ARG A 46 3.00 5.13 8.79
CA ARG A 46 3.46 3.83 9.27
C ARG A 46 4.65 3.32 8.46
N ILE A 47 4.63 3.54 7.15
CA ILE A 47 5.74 3.16 6.27
C ILE A 47 6.99 3.97 6.63
N ASP A 48 6.84 5.28 6.80
CA ASP A 48 7.97 6.15 7.16
C ASP A 48 8.59 5.72 8.49
N VAL A 49 7.76 5.41 9.47
CA VAL A 49 8.25 4.94 10.77
C VAL A 49 8.98 3.60 10.63
N ALA A 50 8.43 2.68 9.87
CA ALA A 50 9.03 1.36 9.69
C ALA A 50 10.37 1.44 8.96
N LEU A 51 10.51 2.36 8.02
CA LEU A 51 11.76 2.52 7.26
C LEU A 51 12.75 3.45 7.94
N GLY A 52 12.36 4.09 9.03
CA GLY A 52 13.24 4.92 9.82
C GLY A 52 13.54 6.30 9.25
N ARG A 53 12.82 6.72 8.23
CA ARG A 53 12.97 8.06 7.65
C ARG A 53 11.77 8.38 6.76
N GLN A 54 11.64 9.63 6.37
CA GLN A 54 10.54 10.07 5.53
C GLN A 54 10.78 9.66 4.07
N HIS A 55 9.97 8.72 3.57
CA HIS A 55 10.01 8.22 2.20
C HIS A 55 8.81 8.65 1.39
N MET A 56 7.67 8.83 2.05
CA MET A 56 6.42 9.11 1.35
C MET A 56 6.31 10.59 1.05
N ASN A 57 6.16 10.90 -0.22
CA ASN A 57 5.81 12.23 -0.67
C ASN A 57 4.33 12.22 -1.09
N ARG A 58 3.87 13.32 -1.66
CA ARG A 58 2.48 13.47 -2.10
C ARG A 58 2.08 12.40 -3.11
N LEU A 59 2.98 12.08 -4.04
CA LEU A 59 2.70 11.06 -5.07
C LEU A 59 2.54 9.68 -4.43
N GLY A 60 3.35 9.38 -3.42
CA GLY A 60 3.24 8.12 -2.68
C GLY A 60 1.92 8.01 -1.95
N VAL A 61 1.48 9.07 -1.30
CA VAL A 61 0.18 9.10 -0.62
C VAL A 61 -0.95 8.89 -1.62
N GLU A 62 -0.88 9.52 -2.78
CA GLU A 62 -1.88 9.35 -3.83
C GLU A 62 -1.92 7.93 -4.37
N ALA A 63 -0.76 7.31 -4.53
CA ALA A 63 -0.68 5.92 -4.95
C ALA A 63 -1.35 5.00 -3.92
N LEU A 64 -1.10 5.24 -2.64
CA LEU A 64 -1.76 4.48 -1.56
C LEU A 64 -3.27 4.69 -1.57
N ARG A 65 -3.73 5.91 -1.85
CA ARG A 65 -5.16 6.20 -1.95
C ARG A 65 -5.79 5.40 -3.08
N ASN A 66 -5.13 5.32 -4.24
CA ASN A 66 -5.60 4.51 -5.36
C ASN A 66 -5.71 3.03 -4.97
N LEU A 67 -4.74 2.55 -4.21
CA LEU A 67 -4.73 1.15 -3.77
C LEU A 67 -5.87 0.87 -2.78
N ILE A 68 -6.11 1.80 -1.86
CA ILE A 68 -7.21 1.66 -0.90
C ILE A 68 -8.55 1.67 -1.62
N GLU A 69 -8.72 2.52 -2.62
CA GLU A 69 -9.95 2.53 -3.43
C GLU A 69 -10.16 1.20 -4.12
N LEU A 70 -9.09 0.62 -4.65
CA LEU A 70 -9.17 -0.70 -5.26
C LEU A 70 -9.61 -1.76 -4.24
N ALA A 71 -9.03 -1.72 -3.04
CA ALA A 71 -9.39 -2.63 -1.97
C ALA A 71 -10.86 -2.49 -1.58
N ASP A 72 -11.35 -1.26 -1.50
CA ASP A 72 -12.73 -0.98 -1.13
C ASP A 72 -13.72 -1.48 -2.19
N ARG A 73 -13.31 -1.49 -3.45
CA ARG A 73 -14.16 -1.99 -4.54
C ARG A 73 -14.15 -3.51 -4.69
N GLU A 74 -13.00 -4.13 -4.47
CA GLU A 74 -12.80 -5.54 -4.86
C GLU A 74 -12.63 -6.50 -3.69
N ALA A 75 -12.20 -6.00 -2.56
CA ALA A 75 -11.90 -6.89 -1.43
C ALA A 75 -13.07 -7.09 -0.47
#